data_7024476da60f1b88e9fc024bb9b4864a
#
_entry.id   7024476da60f1b88e9fc024bb9b4864a
#
_cell.length_a   1.000
_cell.length_b   1.000
_cell.length_c   1.000
_cell.angle_alpha   90.00
_cell.angle_beta   90.00
_cell.angle_gamma   90.00
#
_symmetry.space_group_name_H-M   'P 1'
#
loop_
_entity.id
_entity.type
_entity.pdbx_description
1 polymer ?
#
loop_
_entity_poly.entity_id
_entity_poly.type
_entity_poly.pdbx_seq_one_letter_code
_entity_poly.pdbx_strand_id
1 'polypeptide(L)'
;MDVLGVDACGKRGWVGIRLVDGAYAGSLVDVRLDALIGRAGGVRVVAVDMPLGLVERGWRAADLAARALLGERRSSVFLVAPRAAWQETGYRAAADRCQELAGGRLSRQAWALAPKLLEARACRLADERIHEVHPEVSFRELAGGAPLPHAKKTWRGQNLRHSLLAGAGLVLPDELGEADRVPADDVLDAAVAAWSAHRIALGIAGRIPEAAELDAGGRAVEIRY
;
A
#
# COMPACT_ATOMS: atom_id res chain seq x y z
N MET A 1 -3.05 20.99 -1.57
CA MET A 1 -2.11 19.97 -2.08
C MET A 1 -2.90 18.84 -2.70
N ASP A 2 -2.50 18.43 -3.89
CA ASP A 2 -3.19 17.39 -4.66
C ASP A 2 -2.41 16.08 -4.53
N VAL A 3 -3.05 15.03 -4.06
CA VAL A 3 -2.43 13.72 -3.78
C VAL A 3 -3.35 12.57 -4.17
N LEU A 4 -2.77 11.39 -4.34
CA LEU A 4 -3.47 10.18 -4.74
C LEU A 4 -3.09 9.02 -3.81
N GLY A 5 -4.07 8.32 -3.26
CA GLY A 5 -3.89 7.03 -2.62
C GLY A 5 -4.43 5.92 -3.51
N VAL A 6 -3.72 4.80 -3.58
CA VAL A 6 -4.02 3.72 -4.53
C VAL A 6 -3.97 2.36 -3.85
N ASP A 7 -4.95 1.52 -4.16
CA ASP A 7 -4.96 0.10 -3.79
C ASP A 7 -5.29 -0.78 -5.00
N ALA A 8 -4.87 -2.05 -4.93
CA ALA A 8 -5.17 -3.05 -5.94
C ALA A 8 -6.57 -3.64 -5.73
N CYS A 9 -7.44 -3.56 -6.73
CA CYS A 9 -8.84 -4.01 -6.66
C CYS A 9 -9.14 -5.23 -7.55
N GLY A 10 -8.34 -6.27 -7.36
CA GLY A 10 -8.51 -7.57 -8.03
C GLY A 10 -8.46 -7.47 -9.56
N LYS A 11 -9.46 -8.04 -10.26
CA LYS A 11 -9.52 -8.03 -11.72
C LYS A 11 -9.76 -6.65 -12.33
N ARG A 12 -10.21 -5.67 -11.55
CA ARG A 12 -10.45 -4.30 -12.00
C ARG A 12 -9.16 -3.48 -12.10
N GLY A 13 -8.07 -4.00 -11.57
CA GLY A 13 -6.77 -3.34 -11.63
C GLY A 13 -6.45 -2.57 -10.36
N TRP A 14 -6.63 -1.26 -10.37
CA TRP A 14 -6.30 -0.34 -9.31
C TRP A 14 -7.47 0.62 -9.06
N VAL A 15 -7.70 0.95 -7.81
CA VAL A 15 -8.59 2.03 -7.38
C VAL A 15 -7.74 3.15 -6.79
N GLY A 16 -8.04 4.38 -7.17
CA GLY A 16 -7.40 5.57 -6.65
C GLY A 16 -8.40 6.52 -6.00
N ILE A 17 -8.05 7.05 -4.83
CA ILE A 17 -8.77 8.15 -4.16
C ILE A 17 -7.89 9.39 -4.22
N ARG A 18 -8.42 10.46 -4.82
CA ARG A 18 -7.74 11.74 -4.94
C ARG A 18 -8.19 12.68 -3.84
N LEU A 19 -7.23 13.36 -3.21
CA LEU A 19 -7.51 14.43 -2.24
C LEU A 19 -6.91 15.74 -2.73
N VAL A 20 -7.65 16.82 -2.51
CA VAL A 20 -7.16 18.19 -2.63
C VAL A 20 -7.24 18.83 -1.24
N ASP A 21 -6.08 19.27 -0.74
CA ASP A 21 -5.95 19.86 0.61
C ASP A 21 -6.55 19.01 1.74
N GLY A 22 -6.41 17.67 1.61
CA GLY A 22 -6.91 16.70 2.57
C GLY A 22 -8.39 16.31 2.42
N ALA A 23 -9.16 16.98 1.57
CA ALA A 23 -10.55 16.66 1.29
C ALA A 23 -10.70 15.77 0.06
N TYR A 24 -11.71 14.89 0.07
CA TYR A 24 -12.04 14.04 -1.08
C TYR A 24 -12.32 14.90 -2.33
N ALA A 25 -11.69 14.54 -3.45
CA ALA A 25 -11.80 15.25 -4.72
C ALA A 25 -12.15 14.34 -5.91
N GLY A 26 -12.38 13.05 -5.66
CA GLY A 26 -12.82 12.10 -6.67
C GLY A 26 -12.16 10.74 -6.53
N SER A 27 -12.66 9.78 -7.30
CA SER A 27 -12.11 8.44 -7.42
C SER A 27 -11.81 8.09 -8.88
N LEU A 28 -10.90 7.15 -9.07
CA LEU A 28 -10.46 6.66 -10.37
C LEU A 28 -10.32 5.14 -10.30
N VAL A 29 -10.64 4.44 -11.40
CA VAL A 29 -10.36 3.01 -11.54
C VAL A 29 -9.70 2.78 -12.88
N ASP A 30 -8.59 2.04 -12.89
CA ASP A 30 -7.92 1.65 -14.13
C ASP A 30 -7.27 0.26 -13.99
N VAL A 31 -7.16 -0.45 -15.08
CA VAL A 31 -6.49 -1.76 -15.10
C VAL A 31 -4.98 -1.65 -14.92
N ARG A 32 -4.40 -0.49 -15.27
CA ARG A 32 -2.98 -0.19 -15.20
C ARG A 32 -2.70 0.97 -14.24
N LEU A 33 -1.68 0.81 -13.41
CA LEU A 33 -1.28 1.82 -12.43
C LEU A 33 -0.78 3.11 -13.08
N ASP A 34 0.06 3.01 -14.11
CA ASP A 34 0.57 4.17 -14.82
C ASP A 34 -0.53 5.00 -15.49
N ALA A 35 -1.54 4.33 -16.08
CA ALA A 35 -2.70 4.98 -16.67
C ALA A 35 -3.56 5.68 -15.59
N LEU A 36 -3.80 5.03 -14.44
CA LEU A 36 -4.52 5.62 -13.32
C LEU A 36 -3.81 6.88 -12.81
N ILE A 37 -2.48 6.81 -12.61
CA ILE A 37 -1.67 7.96 -12.18
C ILE A 37 -1.71 9.08 -13.22
N GLY A 38 -1.61 8.75 -14.52
CA GLY A 38 -1.71 9.72 -15.60
C GLY A 38 -3.05 10.44 -15.63
N ARG A 39 -4.17 9.73 -15.39
CA ARG A 39 -5.52 10.30 -15.30
C ARG A 39 -5.72 11.18 -14.05
N ALA A 40 -5.03 10.89 -12.95
CA ALA A 40 -5.07 11.73 -11.76
C ALA A 40 -4.41 13.11 -11.99
N GLY A 41 -3.60 13.26 -13.03
CA GLY A 41 -2.97 14.52 -13.39
C GLY A 41 -1.77 14.90 -12.53
N GLY A 42 -1.61 16.19 -12.24
CA GLY A 42 -0.44 16.77 -11.58
C GLY A 42 -0.38 16.55 -10.06
N VAL A 43 -0.78 15.39 -9.55
CA VAL A 43 -0.69 15.08 -8.11
C VAL A 43 0.77 15.12 -7.62
N ARG A 44 0.98 15.68 -6.44
CA ARG A 44 2.30 15.86 -5.84
C ARG A 44 2.87 14.57 -5.25
N VAL A 45 2.02 13.74 -4.68
CA VAL A 45 2.38 12.46 -4.04
C VAL A 45 1.38 11.41 -4.44
N VAL A 46 1.88 10.22 -4.75
CA VAL A 46 1.10 9.00 -4.95
C VAL A 46 1.51 7.99 -3.88
N ALA A 47 0.58 7.56 -3.04
CA ALA A 47 0.81 6.50 -2.06
C ALA A 47 0.11 5.22 -2.52
N VAL A 48 0.86 4.13 -2.63
CA VAL A 48 0.36 2.86 -3.17
C VAL A 48 0.46 1.76 -2.12
N ASP A 49 -0.65 1.03 -1.87
CA ASP A 49 -0.65 -0.20 -1.06
C ASP A 49 -0.06 -1.35 -1.87
N MET A 50 1.25 -1.28 -2.05
CA MET A 50 2.02 -2.35 -2.68
C MET A 50 3.50 -2.21 -2.32
N PRO A 51 4.22 -3.32 -2.06
CA PRO A 51 5.66 -3.29 -1.88
C PRO A 51 6.37 -2.75 -3.12
N LEU A 52 7.17 -1.70 -2.94
CA LEU A 52 7.88 -1.03 -4.04
C LEU A 52 9.39 -1.32 -4.02
N GLY A 53 9.98 -1.37 -2.83
CA GLY A 53 11.38 -1.68 -2.62
C GLY A 53 11.60 -3.19 -2.44
N LEU A 54 12.60 -3.78 -3.11
CA LEU A 54 12.96 -5.18 -2.97
C LEU A 54 14.42 -5.33 -2.56
N VAL A 55 14.65 -6.15 -1.55
CA VAL A 55 15.99 -6.49 -1.06
C VAL A 55 16.59 -7.69 -1.82
N GLU A 56 17.90 -7.85 -1.76
CA GLU A 56 18.58 -8.97 -2.43
C GLU A 56 18.58 -10.24 -1.58
N ARG A 57 18.58 -10.10 -0.25
CA ARG A 57 18.61 -11.20 0.72
C ARG A 57 17.83 -10.86 1.96
N GLY A 58 17.37 -11.89 2.67
CA GLY A 58 16.59 -11.73 3.90
C GLY A 58 15.16 -11.25 3.64
N TRP A 59 14.45 -10.97 4.72
CA TRP A 59 13.16 -10.30 4.69
C TRP A 59 13.37 -8.79 4.85
N ARG A 60 12.56 -7.98 4.18
CA ARG A 60 12.63 -6.52 4.29
C ARG A 60 12.44 -6.08 5.75
N ALA A 61 13.30 -5.20 6.22
CA ALA A 61 13.18 -4.62 7.55
C ALA A 61 11.84 -3.88 7.72
N ALA A 62 11.30 -3.28 6.65
CA ALA A 62 9.99 -2.63 6.64
C ALA A 62 8.84 -3.59 7.00
N ASP A 63 8.82 -4.82 6.43
CA ASP A 63 7.77 -5.81 6.72
C ASP A 63 7.87 -6.32 8.16
N LEU A 64 9.09 -6.58 8.64
CA LEU A 64 9.33 -7.02 10.02
C LEU A 64 8.90 -5.96 11.03
N ALA A 65 9.23 -4.70 10.77
CA ALA A 65 8.83 -3.57 11.60
C ALA A 65 7.30 -3.35 11.56
N ALA A 66 6.67 -3.44 10.38
CA ALA A 66 5.21 -3.35 10.26
C ALA A 66 4.50 -4.46 11.05
N ARG A 67 5.00 -5.69 10.96
CA ARG A 67 4.46 -6.83 11.73
C ARG A 67 4.60 -6.65 13.24
N ALA A 68 5.75 -6.14 13.69
CA ALA A 68 5.98 -5.83 15.10
C ALA A 68 5.01 -4.72 15.58
N LEU A 69 4.84 -3.68 14.77
CA LEU A 69 3.97 -2.55 15.05
C LEU A 69 2.49 -2.94 15.15
N LEU A 70 2.05 -3.88 14.31
CA LEU A 70 0.67 -4.34 14.26
C LEU A 70 0.32 -5.47 15.25
N GLY A 71 1.31 -6.07 15.92
CA GLY A 71 1.09 -7.04 16.99
C GLY A 71 0.17 -8.19 16.58
N GLU A 72 -1.02 -8.29 17.18
CA GLU A 72 -2.02 -9.33 16.86
C GLU A 72 -2.49 -9.28 15.40
N ARG A 73 -2.44 -8.11 14.76
CA ARG A 73 -2.79 -7.90 13.35
C ARG A 73 -1.63 -8.15 12.39
N ARG A 74 -0.48 -8.64 12.86
CA ARG A 74 0.73 -8.91 12.06
C ARG A 74 0.49 -9.77 10.82
N SER A 75 -0.54 -10.62 10.81
CA SER A 75 -0.90 -11.46 9.66
C SER A 75 -1.43 -10.66 8.46
N SER A 76 -1.80 -9.39 8.63
CA SER A 76 -2.17 -8.51 7.52
C SER A 76 -0.98 -8.09 6.67
N VAL A 77 0.24 -8.18 7.21
CA VAL A 77 1.48 -7.90 6.48
C VAL A 77 2.11 -9.22 6.03
N PHE A 78 2.18 -9.46 4.73
CA PHE A 78 2.98 -10.56 4.22
C PHE A 78 4.47 -10.16 4.12
N LEU A 79 5.36 -11.13 4.32
CA LEU A 79 6.79 -10.89 4.15
C LEU A 79 7.12 -10.93 2.65
N VAL A 80 7.73 -9.87 2.16
CA VAL A 80 8.10 -9.72 0.75
C VAL A 80 9.40 -10.44 0.48
N ALA A 81 9.38 -11.37 -0.46
CA ALA A 81 10.54 -12.16 -0.85
C ALA A 81 11.65 -11.28 -1.47
N PRO A 82 12.91 -11.73 -1.43
CA PRO A 82 14.01 -11.10 -2.15
C PRO A 82 13.73 -10.96 -3.65
N ARG A 83 14.33 -9.96 -4.27
CA ARG A 83 14.10 -9.57 -5.68
C ARG A 83 14.19 -10.75 -6.65
N ALA A 84 15.19 -11.61 -6.49
CA ALA A 84 15.39 -12.76 -7.38
C ALA A 84 14.21 -13.76 -7.37
N ALA A 85 13.49 -13.89 -6.26
CA ALA A 85 12.32 -14.76 -6.19
C ALA A 85 11.16 -14.29 -7.10
N TRP A 86 10.99 -12.97 -7.26
CA TRP A 86 9.95 -12.40 -8.13
C TRP A 86 10.29 -12.47 -9.62
N GLN A 87 11.53 -12.79 -9.96
CA GLN A 87 12.01 -12.96 -11.35
C GLN A 87 11.85 -14.39 -11.86
N GLU A 88 11.51 -15.33 -10.99
CA GLU A 88 11.28 -16.73 -11.38
C GLU A 88 9.98 -16.88 -12.21
N THR A 89 9.95 -17.86 -13.08
CA THR A 89 8.83 -18.09 -14.00
C THR A 89 7.66 -18.85 -13.39
N GLY A 90 7.79 -19.36 -12.15
CA GLY A 90 6.75 -20.11 -11.49
C GLY A 90 6.86 -20.15 -9.97
N TYR A 91 5.72 -20.35 -9.31
CA TYR A 91 5.62 -20.34 -7.86
C TYR A 91 6.61 -21.25 -7.13
N ARG A 92 6.83 -22.50 -7.64
CA ARG A 92 7.73 -23.45 -6.97
C ARG A 92 9.17 -22.93 -6.96
N ALA A 93 9.66 -22.50 -8.13
CA ALA A 93 11.00 -21.90 -8.25
C ALA A 93 11.12 -20.63 -7.39
N ALA A 94 10.13 -19.76 -7.42
CA ALA A 94 10.09 -18.56 -6.59
C ALA A 94 10.13 -18.87 -5.09
N ALA A 95 9.38 -19.88 -4.64
CA ALA A 95 9.34 -20.29 -3.24
C ALA A 95 10.68 -20.94 -2.80
N ASP A 96 11.30 -21.73 -3.67
CA ASP A 96 12.61 -22.34 -3.39
C ASP A 96 13.71 -21.28 -3.37
N ARG A 97 13.69 -20.32 -4.30
CA ARG A 97 14.61 -19.17 -4.30
C ARG A 97 14.42 -18.28 -3.06
N CYS A 98 13.19 -18.07 -2.63
CA CYS A 98 12.91 -17.34 -1.39
C CYS A 98 13.47 -18.08 -0.17
N GLN A 99 13.31 -19.41 -0.10
CA GLN A 99 13.89 -20.23 0.98
C GLN A 99 15.41 -20.12 1.02
N GLU A 100 16.08 -20.13 -0.13
CA GLU A 100 17.54 -19.99 -0.25
C GLU A 100 18.02 -18.61 0.27
N LEU A 101 17.32 -17.54 -0.11
CA LEU A 101 17.78 -16.18 0.11
C LEU A 101 17.30 -15.55 1.42
N ALA A 102 16.16 -16.00 1.96
CA ALA A 102 15.53 -15.42 3.14
C ALA A 102 15.28 -16.42 4.28
N GLY A 103 15.61 -17.71 4.10
CA GLY A 103 15.38 -18.73 5.13
C GLY A 103 13.90 -19.10 5.34
N GLY A 104 13.00 -18.66 4.46
CA GLY A 104 11.57 -18.96 4.51
C GLY A 104 10.94 -18.96 3.13
N ARG A 105 9.76 -19.54 3.00
CA ARG A 105 9.10 -19.71 1.70
C ARG A 105 8.08 -18.60 1.42
N LEU A 106 8.06 -18.14 0.19
CA LEU A 106 7.01 -17.27 -0.35
C LEU A 106 5.65 -18.02 -0.34
N SER A 107 4.59 -17.40 0.16
CA SER A 107 3.26 -18.00 0.12
C SER A 107 2.63 -17.91 -1.28
N ARG A 108 1.69 -18.82 -1.59
CA ARG A 108 0.92 -18.73 -2.85
C ARG A 108 0.11 -17.44 -2.96
N GLN A 109 -0.40 -16.96 -1.84
CA GLN A 109 -1.15 -15.70 -1.80
C GLN A 109 -0.26 -14.51 -2.15
N ALA A 110 0.94 -14.43 -1.56
CA ALA A 110 1.90 -13.38 -1.92
C ALA A 110 2.35 -13.51 -3.38
N TRP A 111 2.63 -14.73 -3.87
CA TRP A 111 2.99 -14.95 -5.27
C TRP A 111 1.90 -14.50 -6.25
N ALA A 112 0.62 -14.65 -5.90
CA ALA A 112 -0.48 -14.17 -6.74
C ALA A 112 -0.49 -12.66 -6.95
N LEU A 113 0.20 -11.89 -6.09
CA LEU A 113 0.37 -10.44 -6.22
C LEU A 113 1.56 -10.05 -7.11
N ALA A 114 2.38 -11.01 -7.57
CA ALA A 114 3.58 -10.73 -8.35
C ALA A 114 3.35 -9.76 -9.54
N PRO A 115 2.30 -9.93 -10.38
CA PRO A 115 2.07 -9.00 -11.49
C PRO A 115 1.86 -7.56 -11.02
N LYS A 116 1.08 -7.36 -9.94
CA LYS A 116 0.78 -6.05 -9.37
C LYS A 116 2.00 -5.43 -8.68
N LEU A 117 2.75 -6.23 -7.95
CA LEU A 117 3.99 -5.81 -7.30
C LEU A 117 5.03 -5.34 -8.33
N LEU A 118 5.23 -6.12 -9.40
CA LEU A 118 6.19 -5.76 -10.45
C LEU A 118 5.75 -4.53 -11.24
N GLU A 119 4.44 -4.37 -11.51
CA GLU A 119 3.86 -3.19 -12.13
C GLU A 119 4.09 -1.94 -11.27
N ALA A 120 3.72 -1.99 -9.98
CA ALA A 120 3.88 -0.87 -9.06
C ALA A 120 5.36 -0.48 -8.88
N ARG A 121 6.24 -1.48 -8.78
CA ARG A 121 7.68 -1.25 -8.74
C ARG A 121 8.19 -0.57 -10.02
N ALA A 122 7.75 -0.99 -11.20
CA ALA A 122 8.15 -0.35 -12.46
C ALA A 122 7.71 1.12 -12.50
N CYS A 123 6.49 1.43 -12.06
CA CYS A 123 6.01 2.81 -11.92
C CYS A 123 6.89 3.62 -10.95
N ARG A 124 7.23 3.06 -9.77
CA ARG A 124 8.10 3.72 -8.78
C ARG A 124 9.51 4.01 -9.30
N LEU A 125 10.05 3.13 -10.15
CA LEU A 125 11.37 3.33 -10.75
C LEU A 125 11.37 4.49 -11.78
N ALA A 126 10.22 4.78 -12.37
CA ALA A 126 10.03 5.85 -13.35
C ALA A 126 9.54 7.17 -12.73
N ASP A 127 8.96 7.13 -11.51
CA ASP A 127 8.32 8.28 -10.88
C ASP A 127 8.60 8.32 -9.38
N GLU A 128 9.40 9.29 -8.94
CA GLU A 128 9.80 9.46 -7.53
C GLU A 128 8.67 9.94 -6.62
N ARG A 129 7.55 10.43 -7.17
CA ARG A 129 6.36 10.83 -6.40
C ARG A 129 5.63 9.64 -5.77
N ILE A 130 5.93 8.41 -6.21
CA ILE A 130 5.26 7.19 -5.75
C ILE A 130 5.95 6.69 -4.47
N HIS A 131 5.16 6.48 -3.41
CA HIS A 131 5.60 6.00 -2.11
C HIS A 131 4.84 4.74 -1.71
N GLU A 132 5.53 3.82 -1.02
CA GLU A 132 4.92 2.64 -0.43
C GLU A 132 4.21 3.01 0.86
N VAL A 133 2.98 2.56 1.01
CA VAL A 133 2.20 2.63 2.26
C VAL A 133 1.59 1.26 2.55
N HIS A 134 1.09 1.09 3.77
CA HIS A 134 0.35 -0.11 4.15
C HIS A 134 -0.90 0.31 4.95
N PRO A 135 -2.13 0.04 4.47
CA PRO A 135 -3.36 0.53 5.07
C PRO A 135 -3.51 0.23 6.56
N GLU A 136 -3.19 -1.00 7.02
CA GLU A 136 -3.30 -1.32 8.44
C GLU A 136 -2.32 -0.52 9.31
N VAL A 137 -1.14 -0.15 8.78
CA VAL A 137 -0.19 0.74 9.47
C VAL A 137 -0.73 2.18 9.49
N SER A 138 -1.26 2.65 8.37
CA SER A 138 -1.87 3.97 8.25
C SER A 138 -3.10 4.11 9.15
N PHE A 139 -3.99 3.11 9.17
CA PHE A 139 -5.15 3.09 10.08
C PHE A 139 -4.75 3.02 11.56
N ARG A 140 -3.68 2.28 11.89
CA ARG A 140 -3.14 2.28 13.25
C ARG A 140 -2.70 3.68 13.67
N GLU A 141 -1.99 4.38 12.81
CA GLU A 141 -1.57 5.77 13.06
C GLU A 141 -2.79 6.69 13.22
N LEU A 142 -3.76 6.57 12.31
CA LEU A 142 -5.01 7.33 12.34
C LEU A 142 -5.84 7.07 13.61
N ALA A 143 -5.72 5.86 14.18
CA ALA A 143 -6.38 5.47 15.44
C ALA A 143 -5.56 5.83 16.70
N GLY A 144 -4.56 6.69 16.60
CA GLY A 144 -3.74 7.12 17.74
C GLY A 144 -2.71 6.08 18.20
N GLY A 145 -2.26 5.20 17.32
CA GLY A 145 -1.16 4.28 17.56
C GLY A 145 -1.57 2.88 18.03
N ALA A 146 -2.87 2.55 18.08
CA ALA A 146 -3.35 1.21 18.42
C ALA A 146 -3.83 0.44 17.18
N PRO A 147 -3.44 -0.85 17.00
CA PRO A 147 -3.97 -1.66 15.91
C PRO A 147 -5.49 -1.79 15.98
N LEU A 148 -6.16 -1.80 14.82
CA LEU A 148 -7.62 -1.87 14.78
C LEU A 148 -8.13 -3.24 15.26
N PRO A 149 -9.16 -3.29 16.12
CA PRO A 149 -9.63 -4.55 16.71
C PRO A 149 -10.42 -5.42 15.72
N HIS A 150 -10.94 -4.83 14.62
CA HIS A 150 -11.83 -5.53 13.68
C HIS A 150 -11.20 -5.68 12.29
N ALA A 151 -11.35 -6.89 11.71
CA ALA A 151 -10.87 -7.18 10.36
C ALA A 151 -11.61 -6.33 9.31
N LYS A 152 -10.88 -5.87 8.28
CA LYS A 152 -11.38 -4.92 7.26
C LYS A 152 -12.63 -5.40 6.51
N LYS A 153 -12.82 -6.72 6.37
CA LYS A 153 -13.97 -7.33 5.68
C LYS A 153 -15.19 -7.53 6.56
N THR A 154 -15.13 -7.20 7.86
CA THR A 154 -16.29 -7.26 8.75
C THR A 154 -17.05 -5.94 8.77
N TRP A 155 -18.37 -5.99 9.04
CA TRP A 155 -19.20 -4.80 9.19
C TRP A 155 -18.58 -3.79 10.18
N ARG A 156 -18.19 -4.25 11.37
CA ARG A 156 -17.55 -3.38 12.37
C ARG A 156 -16.21 -2.81 11.88
N GLY A 157 -15.45 -3.63 11.12
CA GLY A 157 -14.15 -3.20 10.59
C GLY A 157 -14.27 -2.11 9.54
N GLN A 158 -15.26 -2.21 8.65
CA GLN A 158 -15.53 -1.19 7.63
C GLN A 158 -16.05 0.11 8.27
N ASN A 159 -17.05 0.02 9.15
CA ASN A 159 -17.59 1.19 9.83
C ASN A 159 -16.54 1.92 10.66
N LEU A 160 -15.68 1.19 11.37
CA LEU A 160 -14.60 1.81 12.14
C LEU A 160 -13.64 2.58 11.24
N ARG A 161 -13.21 1.99 10.10
CA ARG A 161 -12.31 2.65 9.15
C ARG A 161 -12.95 3.89 8.54
N HIS A 162 -14.20 3.79 8.12
CA HIS A 162 -14.95 4.93 7.60
C HIS A 162 -15.07 6.07 8.64
N SER A 163 -15.38 5.73 9.91
CA SER A 163 -15.47 6.73 10.99
C SER A 163 -14.12 7.39 11.29
N LEU A 164 -13.03 6.62 11.25
CA LEU A 164 -11.68 7.16 11.46
C LEU A 164 -11.30 8.15 10.35
N LEU A 165 -11.55 7.81 9.09
CA LEU A 165 -11.30 8.69 7.95
C LEU A 165 -12.13 9.99 8.08
N ALA A 166 -13.44 9.88 8.36
CA ALA A 166 -14.31 11.00 8.55
C ALA A 166 -13.87 11.91 9.73
N GLY A 167 -13.44 11.29 10.84
CA GLY A 167 -12.89 12.01 11.99
C GLY A 167 -11.60 12.78 11.69
N ALA A 168 -10.85 12.34 10.68
CA ALA A 168 -9.66 13.06 10.18
C ALA A 168 -9.98 14.06 9.06
N GLY A 169 -11.25 14.32 8.78
CA GLY A 169 -11.69 15.25 7.74
C GLY A 169 -11.82 14.67 6.34
N LEU A 170 -11.54 13.35 6.17
CA LEU A 170 -11.72 12.67 4.90
C LEU A 170 -13.10 12.01 4.87
N VAL A 171 -14.09 12.74 4.43
CA VAL A 171 -15.48 12.27 4.29
C VAL A 171 -15.66 11.75 2.86
N LEU A 172 -15.87 10.43 2.73
CA LEU A 172 -16.24 9.82 1.46
C LEU A 172 -17.73 10.05 1.20
N PRO A 173 -18.13 10.48 -0.02
CA PRO A 173 -19.55 10.65 -0.36
C PRO A 173 -20.25 9.30 -0.54
N ASP A 174 -21.58 9.30 -0.61
CA ASP A 174 -22.39 8.11 -0.85
C ASP A 174 -22.18 7.54 -2.26
N GLU A 175 -21.86 8.40 -3.23
CA GLU A 175 -21.55 8.02 -4.62
C GLU A 175 -20.08 8.32 -4.91
N LEU A 176 -19.32 7.28 -5.24
CA LEU A 176 -17.88 7.35 -5.51
C LEU A 176 -17.56 7.32 -7.02
N GLY A 177 -18.56 7.36 -7.89
CA GLY A 177 -18.40 7.34 -9.33
C GLY A 177 -17.77 6.04 -9.83
N GLU A 178 -16.56 6.10 -10.38
CA GLU A 178 -15.90 4.89 -10.90
C GLU A 178 -15.65 3.83 -9.83
N ALA A 179 -15.46 4.23 -8.58
CA ALA A 179 -15.19 3.32 -7.48
C ALA A 179 -16.44 2.66 -6.86
N ASP A 180 -17.67 3.03 -7.24
CA ASP A 180 -18.92 2.45 -6.69
C ASP A 180 -19.00 0.93 -6.79
N ARG A 181 -18.30 0.35 -7.76
CA ARG A 181 -18.31 -1.11 -8.02
C ARG A 181 -17.05 -1.81 -7.50
N VAL A 182 -16.20 -1.10 -6.79
CA VAL A 182 -15.00 -1.65 -6.13
C VAL A 182 -15.39 -2.17 -4.75
N PRO A 183 -14.80 -3.28 -4.26
CA PRO A 183 -15.02 -3.72 -2.89
C PRO A 183 -14.75 -2.59 -1.88
N ALA A 184 -15.62 -2.44 -0.89
CA ALA A 184 -15.53 -1.33 0.06
C ALA A 184 -14.22 -1.33 0.87
N ASP A 185 -13.64 -2.51 1.14
CA ASP A 185 -12.34 -2.60 1.81
C ASP A 185 -11.21 -2.03 0.94
N ASP A 186 -11.21 -2.27 -0.39
CA ASP A 186 -10.20 -1.73 -1.29
C ASP A 186 -10.35 -0.20 -1.44
N VAL A 187 -11.59 0.33 -1.43
CA VAL A 187 -11.86 1.78 -1.42
C VAL A 187 -11.33 2.44 -0.14
N LEU A 188 -11.60 1.84 1.01
CA LEU A 188 -11.14 2.34 2.31
C LEU A 188 -9.61 2.28 2.44
N ASP A 189 -8.99 1.24 1.88
CA ASP A 189 -7.54 1.10 1.85
C ASP A 189 -6.91 2.17 0.93
N ALA A 190 -7.48 2.43 -0.26
CA ALA A 190 -7.05 3.55 -1.12
C ALA A 190 -7.28 4.93 -0.45
N ALA A 191 -8.36 5.10 0.32
CA ALA A 191 -8.65 6.35 1.03
C ALA A 191 -7.63 6.63 2.14
N VAL A 192 -7.27 5.62 2.95
CA VAL A 192 -6.24 5.81 3.98
C VAL A 192 -4.83 5.94 3.36
N ALA A 193 -4.59 5.33 2.20
CA ALA A 193 -3.37 5.58 1.42
C ALA A 193 -3.31 7.05 0.96
N ALA A 194 -4.44 7.63 0.52
CA ALA A 194 -4.52 9.05 0.16
C ALA A 194 -4.30 9.98 1.37
N TRP A 195 -4.82 9.61 2.55
CA TRP A 195 -4.50 10.31 3.80
C TRP A 195 -3.00 10.26 4.10
N SER A 196 -2.35 9.12 3.94
CA SER A 196 -0.90 9.00 4.10
C SER A 196 -0.15 9.81 3.04
N ALA A 197 -0.60 9.82 1.78
CA ALA A 197 -0.03 10.67 0.72
C ALA A 197 -0.08 12.15 1.09
N HIS A 198 -1.18 12.60 1.69
CA HIS A 198 -1.31 13.99 2.17
C HIS A 198 -0.30 14.30 3.27
N ARG A 199 -0.12 13.39 4.26
CA ARG A 199 0.90 13.52 5.31
C ARG A 199 2.32 13.55 4.75
N ILE A 200 2.61 12.72 3.74
CA ILE A 200 3.90 12.73 3.02
C ILE A 200 4.12 14.10 2.36
N ALA A 201 3.11 14.63 1.68
CA ALA A 201 3.19 15.94 1.02
C ALA A 201 3.39 17.10 2.00
N LEU A 202 2.88 16.98 3.23
CA LEU A 202 3.09 17.93 4.34
C LEU A 202 4.43 17.75 5.06
N GLY A 203 5.16 16.66 4.82
CA GLY A 203 6.41 16.34 5.51
C GLY A 203 6.24 15.84 6.96
N ILE A 204 5.04 15.38 7.33
CA ILE A 204 4.70 14.90 8.69
C ILE A 204 4.45 13.39 8.77
N ALA A 205 4.58 12.68 7.65
CA ALA A 205 4.41 11.23 7.62
C ALA A 205 5.54 10.52 8.37
N GLY A 206 5.19 9.52 9.18
CA GLY A 206 6.13 8.57 9.73
C GLY A 206 6.68 7.61 8.66
N ARG A 207 7.67 6.81 9.07
CA ARG A 207 8.23 5.73 8.25
C ARG A 207 8.68 4.55 9.08
N ILE A 208 8.65 3.38 8.52
CA ILE A 208 9.22 2.16 9.09
C ILE A 208 10.01 1.40 8.01
N PRO A 209 11.22 0.91 8.36
CA PRO A 209 11.92 1.14 9.63
C PRO A 209 12.38 2.60 9.78
N GLU A 210 12.75 3.01 10.98
CA GLU A 210 13.25 4.38 11.25
C GLU A 210 14.48 4.72 10.40
N ALA A 211 15.42 3.77 10.32
CA ALA A 211 16.55 3.82 9.40
C ALA A 211 16.20 2.94 8.18
N ALA A 212 15.91 3.59 7.05
CA ALA A 212 15.54 2.87 5.85
C ALA A 212 16.64 1.94 5.35
N GLU A 213 16.26 0.69 5.02
CA GLU A 213 17.09 -0.21 4.23
C GLU A 213 17.14 0.28 2.78
N LEU A 214 18.20 0.00 2.06
CA LEU A 214 18.32 0.42 0.66
C LEU A 214 18.21 -0.79 -0.28
N ASP A 215 17.51 -0.60 -1.40
CA ASP A 215 17.53 -1.57 -2.50
C ASP A 215 18.87 -1.51 -3.28
N ALA A 216 19.09 -2.42 -4.22
CA ALA A 216 20.29 -2.46 -5.06
C ALA A 216 20.51 -1.17 -5.90
N GLY A 217 19.48 -0.36 -6.07
CA GLY A 217 19.54 0.95 -6.75
C GLY A 217 19.76 2.12 -5.80
N GLY A 218 20.00 1.86 -4.51
CA GLY A 218 20.19 2.90 -3.48
C GLY A 218 18.91 3.61 -3.05
N ARG A 219 17.71 3.06 -3.38
CA ARG A 219 16.43 3.63 -2.97
C ARG A 219 15.97 3.05 -1.65
N ALA A 220 15.33 3.89 -0.84
CA ALA A 220 14.77 3.46 0.44
C ALA A 220 13.71 2.37 0.26
N VAL A 221 13.84 1.31 1.07
CA VAL A 221 12.86 0.24 1.28
C VAL A 221 12.18 0.53 2.61
N GLU A 222 11.07 1.22 2.53
CA GLU A 222 10.33 1.73 3.71
C GLU A 222 8.83 1.75 3.44
N ILE A 223 8.03 1.67 4.49
CA ILE A 223 6.59 1.93 4.48
C ILE A 223 6.37 3.30 5.13
N ARG A 224 5.67 4.20 4.43
CA ARG A 224 5.29 5.53 4.91
C ARG A 224 3.87 5.52 5.48
N TYR A 225 3.58 6.38 6.48
CA TYR A 225 2.24 6.45 7.09
C TYR A 225 1.94 7.81 7.77
#